data_ff93bd8bb0cb3f3cc0b367fc586d0064
#
_entry.id   ff93bd8bb0cb3f3cc0b367fc586d0064
#
_cell.length_a   1.000
_cell.length_b   1.000
_cell.length_c   1.000
_cell.angle_alpha   90.00
_cell.angle_beta   90.00
_cell.angle_gamma   90.00
#
_symmetry.space_group_name_H-M   'P 1'
#
loop_
_entity.id
_entity.type
_entity.pdbx_description
1 polymer ?
#
loop_
_entity_poly.entity_id
_entity_poly.type
_entity_poly.pdbx_seq_one_letter_code
_entity_poly.pdbx_strand_id
1 'polypeptide(L)'
;MIGKIPKPGKSFGGVIEYNILKKDAGILYADGVRIDKIAHTIADFNMQRKMNPDLGQAVGHISLSWSPEDKERLNDEKMVSIAKEYLQRMKIQDTQLLIVKHKDRAHPHIHIVYNRVNNEGKTIPDSFQHLKNIKISKELTLKHGMHIGQGKEKVNRPQLKGIDKLKYELYDTIKAVSRKVTSMAELKQELLKQGIGMQFKYKSGTLEKQGISFNKGDYKFKGSEIDRSLSYGRLSKQIEQQAQQKQAEEQRPTLAQQLREVINKEPVKEQSSHQSLIDLFSAIPTITPEPEPYRRKKRKGQDNDQDQSQGISR
;
A
#
# COMPACT_ATOMS: atom_id res chain seq x y z
N MET A 1 0.99 7.44 6.41
CA MET A 1 -0.31 8.12 6.51
C MET A 1 -1.23 7.72 5.36
N ILE A 2 -2.52 7.59 5.63
CA ILE A 2 -3.56 7.28 4.62
C ILE A 2 -4.67 8.32 4.76
N GLY A 3 -5.01 8.97 3.66
CA GLY A 3 -6.16 9.86 3.57
C GLY A 3 -7.38 9.14 3.00
N LYS A 4 -8.55 9.31 3.59
CA LYS A 4 -9.84 8.86 3.08
C LYS A 4 -10.76 10.05 2.90
N ILE A 5 -11.30 10.20 1.69
CA ILE A 5 -12.23 11.29 1.32
C ILE A 5 -13.57 10.65 0.97
N PRO A 6 -14.57 10.69 1.86
CA PRO A 6 -15.94 10.30 1.53
C PRO A 6 -16.54 11.22 0.47
N LYS A 7 -17.68 10.83 -0.09
CA LYS A 7 -18.48 11.73 -0.94
C LYS A 7 -18.88 12.98 -0.14
N PRO A 8 -18.89 14.17 -0.76
CA PRO A 8 -19.33 15.40 -0.10
C PRO A 8 -20.74 15.28 0.48
N GLY A 9 -20.93 15.88 1.66
CA GLY A 9 -22.18 15.84 2.39
C GLY A 9 -23.06 17.06 2.13
N LYS A 10 -24.33 16.96 2.59
CA LYS A 10 -25.30 18.04 2.50
C LYS A 10 -25.55 18.76 3.83
N SER A 11 -25.21 18.14 4.96
CA SER A 11 -25.51 18.68 6.31
C SER A 11 -24.25 18.80 7.14
N PHE A 12 -23.95 20.00 7.60
CA PHE A 12 -22.88 20.26 8.57
C PHE A 12 -23.23 19.71 9.95
N GLY A 13 -24.50 19.77 10.37
CA GLY A 13 -24.93 19.23 11.65
C GLY A 13 -24.49 17.80 11.88
N GLY A 14 -24.90 16.91 10.99
CA GLY A 14 -24.58 15.48 11.15
C GLY A 14 -23.08 15.15 11.16
N VAL A 15 -22.26 15.84 10.34
CA VAL A 15 -20.82 15.57 10.32
C VAL A 15 -20.09 16.15 11.53
N ILE A 16 -20.50 17.34 12.02
CA ILE A 16 -19.91 18.00 13.17
C ILE A 16 -20.26 17.25 14.43
N GLU A 17 -21.54 16.92 14.63
CA GLU A 17 -22.00 16.10 15.78
C GLU A 17 -21.33 14.74 15.81
N TYR A 18 -21.24 14.03 14.69
CA TYR A 18 -20.53 12.77 14.58
C TYR A 18 -19.07 12.87 15.04
N ASN A 19 -18.39 13.96 14.69
CA ASN A 19 -16.98 14.12 15.01
C ASN A 19 -16.75 14.61 16.45
N ILE A 20 -17.56 15.54 16.96
CA ILE A 20 -17.34 16.16 18.28
C ILE A 20 -17.92 15.30 19.40
N LEU A 21 -19.10 14.71 19.22
CA LEU A 21 -19.79 13.94 20.27
C LEU A 21 -19.24 12.53 20.46
N LYS A 22 -18.28 12.12 19.65
CA LYS A 22 -17.68 10.80 19.80
C LYS A 22 -16.87 10.74 21.10
N LYS A 23 -16.96 9.60 21.80
CA LYS A 23 -16.23 9.39 23.05
C LYS A 23 -14.73 9.65 22.85
N ASP A 24 -14.14 10.42 23.74
CA ASP A 24 -12.72 10.82 23.73
C ASP A 24 -12.28 11.61 22.48
N ALA A 25 -13.22 12.25 21.79
CA ALA A 25 -12.90 13.18 20.72
C ALA A 25 -12.33 14.48 21.28
N GLY A 26 -11.35 15.06 20.60
CA GLY A 26 -10.76 16.35 20.96
C GLY A 26 -10.62 17.25 19.73
N ILE A 27 -11.08 18.48 19.83
CA ILE A 27 -10.87 19.49 18.78
C ILE A 27 -9.40 19.93 18.87
N LEU A 28 -8.65 19.72 17.77
CA LEU A 28 -7.25 20.12 17.68
C LEU A 28 -7.07 21.49 17.04
N TYR A 29 -7.94 21.85 16.12
CA TYR A 29 -7.83 23.12 15.39
C TYR A 29 -9.19 23.51 14.80
N ALA A 30 -9.47 24.78 14.82
CA ALA A 30 -10.62 25.38 14.14
C ALA A 30 -10.19 26.70 13.48
N ASP A 31 -10.78 27.01 12.35
CA ASP A 31 -10.57 28.26 11.64
C ASP A 31 -11.88 28.74 11.02
N GLY A 32 -12.19 30.02 11.20
CA GLY A 32 -13.42 30.63 10.70
C GLY A 32 -14.70 30.13 11.36
N VAL A 33 -14.62 29.39 12.50
CA VAL A 33 -15.79 28.88 13.23
C VAL A 33 -15.60 28.95 14.75
N ARG A 34 -16.67 29.19 15.47
CA ARG A 34 -16.69 29.13 16.95
C ARG A 34 -16.77 27.66 17.39
N ILE A 35 -16.14 27.38 18.53
CA ILE A 35 -16.09 26.03 19.12
C ILE A 35 -16.63 25.95 20.55
N ASP A 36 -17.18 27.03 21.06
CA ASP A 36 -17.77 27.11 22.41
C ASP A 36 -19.02 26.23 22.55
N LYS A 37 -19.85 26.15 21.50
CA LYS A 37 -21.04 25.28 21.41
C LYS A 37 -21.15 24.67 20.03
N ILE A 38 -21.52 23.40 19.97
CA ILE A 38 -21.73 22.67 18.70
C ILE A 38 -22.72 23.41 17.78
N ALA A 39 -23.78 23.98 18.38
CA ALA A 39 -24.77 24.75 17.63
C ALA A 39 -24.15 25.99 16.94
N HIS A 40 -23.19 26.67 17.61
CA HIS A 40 -22.50 27.80 17.02
C HIS A 40 -21.56 27.36 15.88
N THR A 41 -20.82 26.27 16.07
CA THR A 41 -19.98 25.71 15.02
C THR A 41 -20.82 25.36 13.76
N ILE A 42 -21.97 24.70 13.95
CA ILE A 42 -22.88 24.36 12.86
C ILE A 42 -23.45 25.60 12.18
N ALA A 43 -23.82 26.61 12.97
CA ALA A 43 -24.37 27.86 12.45
C ALA A 43 -23.35 28.62 11.59
N ASP A 44 -22.08 28.68 12.02
CA ASP A 44 -21.01 29.36 11.31
C ASP A 44 -20.72 28.66 9.94
N PHE A 45 -20.61 27.34 9.91
CA PHE A 45 -20.47 26.60 8.65
C PHE A 45 -21.67 26.80 7.72
N ASN A 46 -22.88 26.80 8.26
CA ASN A 46 -24.09 27.02 7.47
C ASN A 46 -24.20 28.47 6.96
N MET A 47 -23.66 29.44 7.69
CA MET A 47 -23.63 30.84 7.26
C MET A 47 -22.77 31.03 6.02
N GLN A 48 -21.54 30.52 6.02
CA GLN A 48 -20.66 30.61 4.84
C GLN A 48 -21.21 29.82 3.66
N ARG A 49 -21.84 28.65 3.89
CA ARG A 49 -22.50 27.89 2.82
C ARG A 49 -23.53 28.70 2.03
N LYS A 50 -24.24 29.63 2.70
CA LYS A 50 -25.26 30.48 2.04
C LYS A 50 -24.67 31.42 0.99
N MET A 51 -23.36 31.66 1.01
CA MET A 51 -22.68 32.46 -0.03
C MET A 51 -22.67 31.75 -1.40
N ASN A 52 -22.97 30.44 -1.44
CA ASN A 52 -23.12 29.68 -2.68
C ASN A 52 -24.29 28.70 -2.55
N PRO A 53 -25.53 29.18 -2.73
CA PRO A 53 -26.74 28.37 -2.52
C PRO A 53 -26.89 27.24 -3.55
N ASP A 54 -26.30 27.37 -4.73
CA ASP A 54 -26.39 26.39 -5.81
C ASP A 54 -25.51 25.15 -5.53
N LEU A 55 -24.55 25.23 -4.60
CA LEU A 55 -23.73 24.11 -4.20
C LEU A 55 -24.49 23.17 -3.25
N GLY A 56 -25.19 22.18 -3.78
CA GLY A 56 -26.00 21.24 -3.00
C GLY A 56 -25.21 20.39 -1.99
N GLN A 57 -23.90 20.16 -2.22
CA GLN A 57 -23.03 19.34 -1.36
C GLN A 57 -21.82 20.16 -0.87
N ALA A 58 -22.06 21.05 0.10
CA ALA A 58 -21.07 21.98 0.61
C ALA A 58 -20.15 21.39 1.68
N VAL A 59 -20.46 20.21 2.24
CA VAL A 59 -19.69 19.61 3.32
C VAL A 59 -18.54 18.77 2.77
N GLY A 60 -17.31 19.21 3.02
CA GLY A 60 -16.11 18.42 2.81
C GLY A 60 -15.72 17.65 4.09
N HIS A 61 -15.35 16.39 3.97
CA HIS A 61 -14.90 15.57 5.08
C HIS A 61 -13.71 14.71 4.65
N ILE A 62 -12.64 14.72 5.42
CA ILE A 62 -11.43 13.94 5.18
C ILE A 62 -11.03 13.28 6.50
N SER A 63 -10.62 12.03 6.47
CA SER A 63 -9.92 11.42 7.59
C SER A 63 -8.47 11.13 7.22
N LEU A 64 -7.53 11.53 8.06
CA LEU A 64 -6.12 11.18 7.97
C LEU A 64 -5.79 10.19 9.07
N SER A 65 -5.20 9.06 8.71
CA SER A 65 -4.84 7.99 9.62
C SER A 65 -3.36 7.64 9.46
N TRP A 66 -2.67 7.41 10.56
CA TRP A 66 -1.27 7.00 10.61
C TRP A 66 -1.14 5.56 11.10
N SER A 67 0.02 4.96 10.95
CA SER A 67 0.30 3.65 11.52
C SER A 67 0.31 3.70 13.05
N PRO A 68 -0.06 2.62 13.77
CA PRO A 68 0.21 2.52 15.21
C PRO A 68 1.68 2.74 15.57
N GLU A 69 2.60 2.38 14.67
CA GLU A 69 4.06 2.55 14.82
C GLU A 69 4.48 4.03 14.85
N ASP A 70 3.63 4.93 14.32
CA ASP A 70 3.89 6.36 14.32
C ASP A 70 3.40 7.06 15.61
N LYS A 71 2.73 6.34 16.53
CA LYS A 71 2.03 6.91 17.68
C LYS A 71 2.94 7.78 18.57
N GLU A 72 4.16 7.32 18.82
CA GLU A 72 5.13 8.03 19.66
C GLU A 72 5.71 9.29 19.00
N ARG A 73 5.65 9.34 17.65
CA ARG A 73 6.18 10.46 16.85
C ARG A 73 5.13 11.52 16.54
N LEU A 74 3.86 11.26 16.91
CA LEU A 74 2.71 12.11 16.60
C LEU A 74 2.14 12.74 17.88
N ASN A 75 2.43 14.00 18.09
CA ASN A 75 1.68 14.86 19.00
C ASN A 75 0.56 15.63 18.25
N ASP A 76 -0.29 16.30 18.98
CA ASP A 76 -1.43 17.01 18.41
C ASP A 76 -1.01 18.14 17.46
N GLU A 77 0.03 18.88 17.80
CA GLU A 77 0.59 19.97 16.99
C GLU A 77 1.11 19.44 15.65
N LYS A 78 1.83 18.31 15.67
CA LYS A 78 2.36 17.68 14.46
C LYS A 78 1.24 17.13 13.57
N MET A 79 0.18 16.57 14.16
CA MET A 79 -1.01 16.15 13.42
C MET A 79 -1.66 17.33 12.70
N VAL A 80 -1.83 18.46 13.38
CA VAL A 80 -2.39 19.69 12.80
C VAL A 80 -1.47 20.23 11.70
N SER A 81 -0.16 20.29 11.93
CA SER A 81 0.82 20.73 10.93
C SER A 81 0.76 19.91 9.65
N ILE A 82 0.75 18.57 9.77
CA ILE A 82 0.63 17.67 8.61
C ILE A 82 -0.73 17.84 7.92
N ALA A 83 -1.80 18.02 8.68
CA ALA A 83 -3.14 18.25 8.14
C ALA A 83 -3.21 19.54 7.33
N LYS A 84 -2.63 20.64 7.82
CA LYS A 84 -2.57 21.92 7.10
C LYS A 84 -1.75 21.80 5.81
N GLU A 85 -0.60 21.14 5.86
CA GLU A 85 0.21 20.89 4.66
C GLU A 85 -0.54 20.00 3.64
N TYR A 86 -1.27 18.99 4.14
CA TYR A 86 -2.11 18.15 3.29
C TYR A 86 -3.21 18.96 2.60
N LEU A 87 -3.93 19.81 3.34
CA LEU A 87 -4.98 20.68 2.80
C LEU A 87 -4.43 21.65 1.75
N GLN A 88 -3.29 22.28 2.01
CA GLN A 88 -2.61 23.17 1.08
C GLN A 88 -2.29 22.47 -0.24
N ARG A 89 -1.72 21.27 -0.19
CA ARG A 89 -1.40 20.47 -1.39
C ARG A 89 -2.64 19.96 -2.12
N MET A 90 -3.73 19.71 -1.39
CA MET A 90 -5.04 19.38 -1.93
C MET A 90 -5.75 20.57 -2.56
N LYS A 91 -5.21 21.80 -2.40
CA LYS A 91 -5.83 23.07 -2.78
C LYS A 91 -7.16 23.34 -2.06
N ILE A 92 -7.22 22.94 -0.79
CA ILE A 92 -8.32 23.24 0.12
C ILE A 92 -7.81 24.35 1.04
N GLN A 93 -8.10 25.60 0.67
CA GLN A 93 -7.59 26.81 1.30
C GLN A 93 -8.70 27.86 1.38
N ASP A 94 -8.47 28.89 2.16
CA ASP A 94 -9.35 30.07 2.29
C ASP A 94 -10.80 29.68 2.62
N THR A 95 -10.97 28.74 3.56
CA THR A 95 -12.28 28.22 3.96
C THR A 95 -12.31 27.81 5.41
N GLN A 96 -13.50 27.70 5.96
CA GLN A 96 -13.73 27.22 7.32
C GLN A 96 -13.25 25.79 7.50
N LEU A 97 -12.56 25.55 8.62
CA LEU A 97 -11.95 24.26 8.98
C LEU A 97 -12.26 23.88 10.43
N LEU A 98 -12.47 22.58 10.64
CA LEU A 98 -12.52 21.95 11.96
C LEU A 98 -11.72 20.64 11.91
N ILE A 99 -10.71 20.52 12.76
CA ILE A 99 -9.89 19.30 12.87
C ILE A 99 -10.14 18.66 14.23
N VAL A 100 -10.61 17.43 14.22
CA VAL A 100 -10.96 16.66 15.42
C VAL A 100 -10.16 15.37 15.46
N LYS A 101 -9.54 15.07 16.60
CA LYS A 101 -8.85 13.82 16.88
C LYS A 101 -9.81 12.84 17.52
N HIS A 102 -9.77 11.58 17.05
CA HIS A 102 -10.48 10.46 17.69
C HIS A 102 -9.51 9.47 18.33
N LYS A 103 -9.95 8.80 19.40
CA LYS A 103 -9.18 7.78 20.13
C LYS A 103 -9.82 6.40 20.11
N ASP A 104 -10.84 6.20 19.27
CA ASP A 104 -11.65 4.98 19.20
C ASP A 104 -10.96 3.83 18.45
N ARG A 105 -9.76 4.05 17.93
CA ARG A 105 -8.98 3.06 17.19
C ARG A 105 -7.56 2.95 17.72
N ALA A 106 -6.92 1.80 17.47
CA ALA A 106 -5.53 1.56 17.86
C ALA A 106 -4.54 2.48 17.14
N HIS A 107 -4.87 2.93 15.93
CA HIS A 107 -4.04 3.83 15.14
C HIS A 107 -4.45 5.29 15.31
N PRO A 108 -3.50 6.22 15.38
CA PRO A 108 -3.79 7.64 15.44
C PRO A 108 -4.55 8.10 14.20
N HIS A 109 -5.59 8.90 14.39
CA HIS A 109 -6.31 9.50 13.27
C HIS A 109 -7.02 10.77 13.66
N ILE A 110 -7.23 11.62 12.65
CA ILE A 110 -7.99 12.87 12.76
C ILE A 110 -9.04 12.92 11.66
N HIS A 111 -10.06 13.70 11.93
CA HIS A 111 -11.07 14.07 10.98
C HIS A 111 -11.00 15.56 10.68
N ILE A 112 -11.09 15.92 9.42
CA ILE A 112 -11.08 17.29 8.93
C ILE A 112 -12.44 17.56 8.30
N VAL A 113 -13.18 18.49 8.86
CA VAL A 113 -14.42 19.00 8.25
C VAL A 113 -14.08 20.38 7.67
N TYR A 114 -14.47 20.63 6.44
CA TYR A 114 -14.25 21.91 5.79
C TYR A 114 -15.45 22.32 4.95
N ASN A 115 -15.63 23.63 4.77
CA ASN A 115 -16.63 24.13 3.86
C ASN A 115 -16.10 24.12 2.43
N ARG A 116 -16.85 23.52 1.50
CA ARG A 116 -16.51 23.54 0.07
C ARG A 116 -16.85 24.88 -0.59
N VAL A 117 -17.54 25.75 0.10
CA VAL A 117 -17.69 27.17 -0.26
C VAL A 117 -16.55 27.91 0.45
N ASN A 118 -15.69 28.56 -0.30
CA ASN A 118 -14.57 29.31 0.27
C ASN A 118 -15.03 30.70 0.78
N ASN A 119 -14.11 31.46 1.36
CA ASN A 119 -14.39 32.81 1.93
C ASN A 119 -14.85 33.82 0.87
N GLU A 120 -14.68 33.54 -0.41
CA GLU A 120 -15.15 34.36 -1.52
C GLU A 120 -16.48 33.84 -2.12
N GLY A 121 -17.11 32.82 -1.52
CA GLY A 121 -18.33 32.19 -2.05
C GLY A 121 -18.10 31.23 -3.20
N LYS A 122 -16.86 30.96 -3.61
CA LYS A 122 -16.53 30.06 -4.72
C LYS A 122 -16.45 28.60 -4.25
N THR A 123 -16.78 27.70 -5.15
CA THR A 123 -16.69 26.25 -4.88
C THR A 123 -15.24 25.76 -4.93
N ILE A 124 -14.79 25.08 -3.86
CA ILE A 124 -13.53 24.32 -3.86
C ILE A 124 -13.73 23.04 -4.69
N PRO A 125 -12.99 22.87 -5.81
CA PRO A 125 -13.19 21.75 -6.71
C PRO A 125 -12.74 20.41 -6.11
N ASP A 126 -13.50 19.36 -6.37
CA ASP A 126 -13.24 17.98 -5.91
C ASP A 126 -12.77 17.03 -7.03
N SER A 127 -12.52 17.57 -8.23
CA SER A 127 -12.07 16.79 -9.38
C SER A 127 -10.77 16.05 -9.09
N PHE A 128 -10.78 14.74 -9.34
CA PHE A 128 -9.62 13.86 -9.14
C PHE A 128 -9.05 13.85 -7.71
N GLN A 129 -9.82 14.27 -6.70
CA GLN A 129 -9.36 14.31 -5.30
C GLN A 129 -8.79 12.98 -4.82
N HIS A 130 -9.38 11.85 -5.22
CA HIS A 130 -8.89 10.53 -4.80
C HIS A 130 -7.48 10.20 -5.31
N LEU A 131 -7.13 10.61 -6.54
CA LEU A 131 -5.78 10.41 -7.09
C LEU A 131 -4.77 11.35 -6.44
N LYS A 132 -5.14 12.63 -6.28
CA LYS A 132 -4.32 13.61 -5.55
C LYS A 132 -4.06 13.17 -4.11
N ASN A 133 -5.09 12.70 -3.42
CA ASN A 133 -4.99 12.20 -2.05
C ASN A 133 -3.97 11.06 -1.92
N ILE A 134 -4.02 10.05 -2.80
CA ILE A 134 -3.07 8.93 -2.76
C ILE A 134 -1.62 9.43 -2.91
N LYS A 135 -1.37 10.32 -3.89
CA LYS A 135 -0.06 10.89 -4.15
C LYS A 135 0.43 11.72 -2.96
N ILE A 136 -0.38 12.69 -2.52
CA ILE A 136 -0.04 13.61 -1.44
C ILE A 136 0.16 12.88 -0.11
N SER A 137 -0.72 11.93 0.23
CA SER A 137 -0.59 11.12 1.44
C SER A 137 0.72 10.34 1.46
N LYS A 138 1.15 9.76 0.32
CA LYS A 138 2.42 9.05 0.22
C LYS A 138 3.62 9.99 0.37
N GLU A 139 3.60 11.14 -0.31
CA GLU A 139 4.67 12.14 -0.25
C GLU A 139 4.85 12.71 1.16
N LEU A 140 3.75 13.03 1.85
CA LEU A 140 3.78 13.52 3.23
C LEU A 140 4.25 12.44 4.21
N THR A 141 3.86 11.18 3.99
CA THR A 141 4.35 10.06 4.80
C THR A 141 5.87 9.96 4.73
N LEU A 142 6.44 10.07 3.52
CA LEU A 142 7.89 10.06 3.30
C LEU A 142 8.57 11.30 3.90
N LYS A 143 8.04 12.49 3.60
CA LYS A 143 8.60 13.77 4.07
C LYS A 143 8.72 13.84 5.60
N HIS A 144 7.70 13.37 6.31
CA HIS A 144 7.67 13.41 7.78
C HIS A 144 8.28 12.16 8.44
N GLY A 145 8.91 11.26 7.68
CA GLY A 145 9.55 10.04 8.19
C GLY A 145 8.57 9.07 8.86
N MET A 146 7.30 9.08 8.44
CA MET A 146 6.26 8.21 8.98
C MET A 146 6.30 6.83 8.33
N HIS A 147 5.76 5.85 9.03
CA HIS A 147 5.71 4.47 8.56
C HIS A 147 4.89 4.34 7.27
N ILE A 148 5.47 3.65 6.29
CA ILE A 148 4.80 3.24 5.06
C ILE A 148 4.34 1.80 5.20
N GLY A 149 3.02 1.58 5.17
CA GLY A 149 2.47 0.22 5.19
C GLY A 149 3.02 -0.63 4.04
N GLN A 150 3.56 -1.79 4.36
CA GLN A 150 4.25 -2.67 3.41
C GLN A 150 3.30 -3.52 2.54
N GLY A 151 2.08 -3.02 2.30
CA GLY A 151 1.09 -3.70 1.47
C GLY A 151 0.31 -4.80 2.19
N LYS A 152 -0.45 -5.59 1.43
CA LYS A 152 -1.35 -6.61 1.99
C LYS A 152 -0.62 -7.82 2.57
N GLU A 153 0.61 -8.07 2.18
CA GLU A 153 1.37 -9.25 2.60
C GLU A 153 1.72 -9.23 4.10
N LYS A 154 1.96 -8.05 4.67
CA LYS A 154 2.33 -7.88 6.09
C LYS A 154 1.17 -7.46 7.02
N VAL A 155 -0.07 -7.57 6.56
CA VAL A 155 -1.24 -7.29 7.41
C VAL A 155 -1.40 -8.40 8.46
N ASN A 156 -1.66 -8.01 9.71
CA ASN A 156 -1.95 -8.95 10.79
C ASN A 156 -3.32 -9.62 10.57
N ARG A 157 -3.31 -10.77 9.89
CA ARG A 157 -4.51 -11.54 9.53
C ARG A 157 -5.41 -11.91 10.71
N PRO A 158 -4.87 -12.35 11.88
CA PRO A 158 -5.67 -12.69 13.05
C PRO A 158 -6.54 -11.56 13.60
N GLN A 159 -6.13 -10.30 13.41
CA GLN A 159 -6.88 -9.14 13.89
C GLN A 159 -8.00 -8.69 12.93
N LEU A 160 -8.07 -9.23 11.73
CA LEU A 160 -9.12 -8.91 10.78
C LEU A 160 -10.46 -9.53 11.20
N LYS A 161 -11.53 -8.75 11.03
CA LYS A 161 -12.90 -9.16 11.38
C LYS A 161 -13.86 -8.94 10.20
N GLY A 162 -14.95 -9.70 10.19
CA GLY A 162 -16.04 -9.52 9.23
C GLY A 162 -15.60 -9.58 7.76
N ILE A 163 -16.09 -8.65 6.96
CA ILE A 163 -15.87 -8.58 5.51
C ILE A 163 -14.39 -8.41 5.15
N ASP A 164 -13.63 -7.67 5.94
CA ASP A 164 -12.21 -7.46 5.66
C ASP A 164 -11.42 -8.77 5.81
N LYS A 165 -11.71 -9.58 6.85
CA LYS A 165 -11.12 -10.92 7.01
C LYS A 165 -11.38 -11.77 5.77
N LEU A 166 -12.63 -11.80 5.30
CA LEU A 166 -13.02 -12.58 4.12
C LEU A 166 -12.32 -12.09 2.83
N LYS A 167 -12.19 -10.77 2.64
CA LYS A 167 -11.45 -10.21 1.49
C LYS A 167 -9.98 -10.60 1.50
N TYR A 168 -9.34 -10.63 2.66
CA TYR A 168 -7.95 -11.05 2.77
C TYR A 168 -7.79 -12.56 2.58
N GLU A 169 -8.69 -13.38 3.09
CA GLU A 169 -8.72 -14.82 2.81
C GLU A 169 -8.84 -15.10 1.30
N LEU A 170 -9.78 -14.42 0.62
CA LEU A 170 -9.93 -14.49 -0.82
C LEU A 170 -8.66 -14.06 -1.55
N TYR A 171 -8.05 -12.95 -1.13
CA TYR A 171 -6.80 -12.46 -1.71
C TYR A 171 -5.68 -13.49 -1.62
N ASP A 172 -5.44 -14.04 -0.42
CA ASP A 172 -4.36 -14.99 -0.17
C ASP A 172 -4.58 -16.29 -0.98
N THR A 173 -5.82 -16.81 -0.98
CA THR A 173 -6.19 -18.02 -1.71
C THR A 173 -6.05 -17.83 -3.23
N ILE A 174 -6.63 -16.77 -3.80
CA ILE A 174 -6.56 -16.51 -5.24
C ILE A 174 -5.11 -16.30 -5.69
N LYS A 175 -4.31 -15.59 -4.89
CA LYS A 175 -2.88 -15.40 -5.18
C LYS A 175 -2.09 -16.71 -5.17
N ALA A 176 -2.34 -17.57 -4.19
CA ALA A 176 -1.67 -18.85 -4.08
C ALA A 176 -2.01 -19.77 -5.27
N VAL A 177 -3.29 -19.83 -5.66
CA VAL A 177 -3.73 -20.64 -6.79
C VAL A 177 -3.25 -20.04 -8.11
N SER A 178 -3.36 -18.73 -8.31
CA SER A 178 -2.97 -18.06 -9.56
C SER A 178 -1.50 -18.21 -9.92
N ARG A 179 -0.63 -18.53 -8.95
CA ARG A 179 0.80 -18.81 -9.19
C ARG A 179 1.07 -20.21 -9.73
N LYS A 180 0.11 -21.11 -9.61
CA LYS A 180 0.28 -22.55 -9.98
C LYS A 180 -0.37 -22.93 -11.29
N VAL A 181 -1.29 -22.12 -11.79
CA VAL A 181 -2.12 -22.41 -12.96
C VAL A 181 -1.59 -21.71 -14.21
N THR A 182 -1.89 -22.29 -15.37
CA THR A 182 -1.48 -21.80 -16.69
C THR A 182 -2.65 -21.29 -17.53
N SER A 183 -3.89 -21.46 -17.05
CA SER A 183 -5.08 -20.95 -17.74
C SER A 183 -6.13 -20.41 -16.78
N MET A 184 -6.99 -19.51 -17.28
CA MET A 184 -8.13 -19.00 -16.52
C MET A 184 -9.21 -20.05 -16.24
N ALA A 185 -9.28 -21.09 -17.07
CA ALA A 185 -10.18 -22.24 -16.87
C ALA A 185 -9.70 -23.09 -15.69
N GLU A 186 -8.39 -23.38 -15.65
CA GLU A 186 -7.76 -24.09 -14.54
C GLU A 186 -7.88 -23.29 -13.23
N LEU A 187 -7.65 -21.97 -13.26
CA LEU A 187 -7.88 -21.11 -12.10
C LEU A 187 -9.30 -21.25 -11.56
N LYS A 188 -10.31 -21.24 -12.44
CA LYS A 188 -11.71 -21.38 -12.02
C LYS A 188 -11.97 -22.73 -11.36
N GLN A 189 -11.42 -23.82 -11.88
CA GLN A 189 -11.59 -25.18 -11.33
C GLN A 189 -10.90 -25.30 -9.96
N GLU A 190 -9.67 -24.83 -9.84
CA GLU A 190 -8.91 -24.90 -8.58
C GLU A 190 -9.54 -24.05 -7.47
N LEU A 191 -10.05 -22.85 -7.80
CA LEU A 191 -10.77 -22.01 -6.85
C LEU A 191 -12.09 -22.65 -6.42
N LEU A 192 -12.81 -23.31 -7.33
CA LEU A 192 -14.06 -23.99 -7.00
C LEU A 192 -13.85 -25.12 -5.99
N LYS A 193 -12.74 -25.88 -6.09
CA LYS A 193 -12.35 -26.90 -5.09
C LYS A 193 -12.16 -26.32 -3.69
N GLN A 194 -11.85 -25.03 -3.59
CA GLN A 194 -11.69 -24.31 -2.33
C GLN A 194 -12.93 -23.51 -1.92
N GLY A 195 -14.08 -23.80 -2.53
CA GLY A 195 -15.36 -23.16 -2.23
C GLY A 195 -15.44 -21.69 -2.71
N ILE A 196 -14.57 -21.29 -3.67
CA ILE A 196 -14.57 -19.94 -4.24
C ILE A 196 -15.10 -20.02 -5.67
N GLY A 197 -16.28 -19.45 -5.89
CA GLY A 197 -16.84 -19.29 -7.22
C GLY A 197 -16.20 -18.14 -7.97
N MET A 198 -16.05 -18.29 -9.29
CA MET A 198 -15.49 -17.26 -10.19
C MET A 198 -16.45 -16.99 -11.34
N GLN A 199 -16.76 -15.73 -11.58
CA GLN A 199 -17.68 -15.28 -12.63
C GLN A 199 -17.04 -14.17 -13.46
N PHE A 200 -17.17 -14.26 -14.79
CA PHE A 200 -16.76 -13.21 -15.72
C PHE A 200 -17.87 -12.19 -15.92
N LYS A 201 -17.51 -10.92 -16.08
CA LYS A 201 -18.37 -9.86 -16.60
C LYS A 201 -18.00 -9.62 -18.06
N TYR A 202 -18.97 -9.69 -18.93
CA TYR A 202 -18.81 -9.43 -20.36
C TYR A 202 -19.22 -8.00 -20.69
N LYS A 203 -18.67 -7.46 -21.77
CA LYS A 203 -19.08 -6.19 -22.34
C LYS A 203 -20.44 -6.38 -23.00
N SER A 204 -21.34 -5.40 -22.83
CA SER A 204 -22.71 -5.49 -23.36
C SER A 204 -22.71 -5.81 -24.86
N GLY A 205 -23.45 -6.84 -25.27
CA GLY A 205 -23.57 -7.27 -26.66
C GLY A 205 -22.36 -8.03 -27.24
N THR A 206 -21.36 -8.39 -26.43
CA THR A 206 -20.16 -9.10 -26.90
C THR A 206 -19.76 -10.23 -25.95
N LEU A 207 -18.93 -11.16 -26.45
CA LEU A 207 -18.28 -12.21 -25.65
C LEU A 207 -16.95 -11.74 -25.03
N GLU A 208 -16.62 -10.46 -25.16
CA GLU A 208 -15.39 -9.87 -24.60
C GLU A 208 -15.47 -9.80 -23.08
N LYS A 209 -14.53 -10.44 -22.39
CA LYS A 209 -14.44 -10.43 -20.93
C LYS A 209 -13.88 -9.10 -20.44
N GLN A 210 -14.70 -8.32 -19.73
CA GLN A 210 -14.34 -7.01 -19.21
C GLN A 210 -13.93 -7.02 -17.73
N GLY A 211 -14.39 -8.02 -16.97
CA GLY A 211 -14.15 -8.07 -15.54
C GLY A 211 -14.30 -9.47 -14.95
N ILE A 212 -13.92 -9.59 -13.69
CA ILE A 212 -14.01 -10.83 -12.92
C ILE A 212 -14.54 -10.53 -11.53
N SER A 213 -15.36 -11.43 -10.99
CA SER A 213 -15.87 -11.40 -9.62
C SER A 213 -15.66 -12.77 -8.98
N PHE A 214 -15.38 -12.75 -7.68
CA PHE A 214 -15.24 -13.95 -6.84
C PHE A 214 -16.31 -13.96 -5.77
N ASN A 215 -16.86 -15.14 -5.48
CA ASN A 215 -17.85 -15.34 -4.43
C ASN A 215 -17.43 -16.46 -3.47
N LYS A 216 -17.71 -16.25 -2.18
CA LYS A 216 -17.50 -17.23 -1.12
C LYS A 216 -18.67 -17.11 -0.14
N GLY A 217 -19.49 -18.17 -0.01
CA GLY A 217 -20.78 -18.09 0.64
C GLY A 217 -21.67 -17.04 -0.03
N ASP A 218 -22.35 -16.22 0.78
CA ASP A 218 -23.26 -15.18 0.31
C ASP A 218 -22.56 -13.91 -0.19
N TYR A 219 -21.24 -13.83 -0.06
CA TYR A 219 -20.49 -12.62 -0.42
C TYR A 219 -19.90 -12.72 -1.82
N LYS A 220 -20.07 -11.63 -2.58
CA LYS A 220 -19.52 -11.47 -3.94
C LYS A 220 -18.74 -10.17 -4.04
N PHE A 221 -17.49 -10.26 -4.50
CA PHE A 221 -16.59 -9.11 -4.67
C PHE A 221 -16.04 -9.07 -6.09
N LYS A 222 -15.90 -7.87 -6.65
CA LYS A 222 -15.11 -7.69 -7.88
C LYS A 222 -13.64 -7.99 -7.59
N GLY A 223 -12.94 -8.62 -8.53
CA GLY A 223 -11.51 -8.88 -8.36
C GLY A 223 -10.71 -7.62 -8.00
N SER A 224 -10.99 -6.49 -8.66
CA SER A 224 -10.37 -5.18 -8.36
C SER A 224 -10.77 -4.58 -6.99
N GLU A 225 -11.87 -5.02 -6.40
CA GLU A 225 -12.31 -4.62 -5.06
C GLU A 225 -11.55 -5.39 -3.97
N ILE A 226 -11.23 -6.66 -4.22
CA ILE A 226 -10.36 -7.46 -3.35
C ILE A 226 -8.94 -6.91 -3.45
N ASP A 227 -8.38 -6.87 -4.66
CA ASP A 227 -7.08 -6.27 -4.96
C ASP A 227 -6.96 -5.89 -6.44
N ARG A 228 -6.22 -4.80 -6.73
CA ARG A 228 -6.00 -4.35 -8.10
C ARG A 228 -5.27 -5.39 -8.95
N SER A 229 -4.42 -6.23 -8.36
CA SER A 229 -3.73 -7.33 -9.07
C SER A 229 -4.67 -8.44 -9.49
N LEU A 230 -5.84 -8.59 -8.83
CA LEU A 230 -6.86 -9.58 -9.13
C LEU A 230 -7.92 -9.07 -10.13
N SER A 231 -7.72 -7.90 -10.75
CA SER A 231 -8.55 -7.47 -11.88
C SER A 231 -8.37 -8.43 -13.07
N TYR A 232 -9.41 -8.62 -13.89
CA TYR A 232 -9.37 -9.55 -15.03
C TYR A 232 -8.12 -9.37 -15.89
N GLY A 233 -7.86 -8.15 -16.39
CA GLY A 233 -6.76 -7.90 -17.30
C GLY A 233 -5.37 -8.14 -16.68
N ARG A 234 -5.17 -7.91 -15.36
CA ARG A 234 -3.89 -8.19 -14.70
C ARG A 234 -3.70 -9.67 -14.42
N LEU A 235 -4.76 -10.33 -13.97
CA LEU A 235 -4.74 -11.75 -13.64
C LEU A 235 -4.56 -12.60 -14.91
N SER A 236 -5.28 -12.26 -16.00
CA SER A 236 -5.14 -12.89 -17.31
C SER A 236 -3.71 -12.77 -17.82
N LYS A 237 -3.16 -11.54 -17.85
CA LYS A 237 -1.78 -11.29 -18.29
C LYS A 237 -0.74 -12.07 -17.47
N GLN A 238 -0.92 -12.14 -16.15
CA GLN A 238 -0.02 -12.89 -15.27
C GLN A 238 -0.04 -14.40 -15.65
N ILE A 239 -1.22 -14.98 -15.80
CA ILE A 239 -1.39 -16.42 -16.12
C ILE A 239 -0.86 -16.73 -17.51
N GLU A 240 -1.10 -15.85 -18.50
CA GLU A 240 -0.57 -15.99 -19.86
C GLU A 240 0.97 -15.97 -19.87
N GLN A 241 1.59 -15.07 -19.12
CA GLN A 241 3.05 -15.02 -18.97
C GLN A 241 3.61 -16.29 -18.32
N GLN A 242 2.93 -16.84 -17.32
CA GLN A 242 3.33 -18.11 -16.68
C GLN A 242 3.21 -19.29 -17.65
N ALA A 243 2.14 -19.34 -18.45
CA ALA A 243 1.97 -20.35 -19.46
C ALA A 243 3.09 -20.33 -20.51
N GLN A 244 3.46 -19.13 -21.00
CA GLN A 244 4.56 -18.94 -21.94
C GLN A 244 5.92 -19.33 -21.34
N GLN A 245 6.17 -18.97 -20.08
CA GLN A 245 7.41 -19.35 -19.39
C GLN A 245 7.52 -20.86 -19.24
N LYS A 246 6.45 -21.53 -18.84
CA LYS A 246 6.42 -22.98 -18.67
C LYS A 246 6.65 -23.70 -20.02
N GLN A 247 6.01 -23.22 -21.10
CA GLN A 247 6.24 -23.77 -22.44
C GLN A 247 7.69 -23.56 -22.91
N ALA A 248 8.28 -22.40 -22.63
CA ALA A 248 9.68 -22.11 -22.97
C ALA A 248 10.66 -22.97 -22.17
N GLU A 249 10.35 -23.30 -20.91
CA GLU A 249 11.13 -24.21 -20.08
C GLU A 249 11.04 -25.66 -20.59
N GLU A 250 9.85 -26.11 -20.97
CA GLU A 250 9.62 -27.48 -21.54
C GLU A 250 10.30 -27.64 -22.90
N GLN A 251 10.46 -26.57 -23.69
CA GLN A 251 11.13 -26.58 -25.00
C GLN A 251 12.64 -26.40 -24.91
N ARG A 252 13.21 -26.13 -23.74
CA ARG A 252 14.67 -26.03 -23.58
C ARG A 252 15.28 -27.42 -23.84
N PRO A 253 16.24 -27.54 -24.78
CA PRO A 253 16.90 -28.80 -25.03
C PRO A 253 17.61 -29.25 -23.73
N THR A 254 17.41 -30.52 -23.42
CA THR A 254 18.10 -31.13 -22.28
C THR A 254 19.61 -31.11 -22.50
N LEU A 255 20.39 -31.11 -21.40
CA LEU A 255 21.85 -31.15 -21.48
C LEU A 255 22.34 -32.32 -22.40
N ALA A 256 21.63 -33.46 -22.36
CA ALA A 256 21.92 -34.57 -23.23
C ALA A 256 21.67 -34.28 -24.72
N GLN A 257 20.64 -33.51 -25.05
CA GLN A 257 20.37 -33.06 -26.42
C GLN A 257 21.42 -32.06 -26.90
N GLN A 258 21.80 -31.10 -26.04
CA GLN A 258 22.86 -30.12 -26.32
C GLN A 258 24.21 -30.81 -26.56
N LEU A 259 24.57 -31.80 -25.74
CA LEU A 259 25.78 -32.58 -25.93
C LEU A 259 25.75 -33.40 -27.24
N ARG A 260 24.60 -34.01 -27.61
CA ARG A 260 24.44 -34.69 -28.88
C ARG A 260 24.59 -33.76 -30.08
N GLU A 261 24.08 -32.54 -30.00
CA GLU A 261 24.24 -31.55 -31.07
C GLU A 261 25.70 -31.09 -31.23
N VAL A 262 26.44 -30.96 -30.13
CA VAL A 262 27.87 -30.65 -30.18
C VAL A 262 28.67 -31.79 -30.77
N ILE A 263 28.43 -33.05 -30.35
CA ILE A 263 29.10 -34.24 -30.86
C ILE A 263 28.81 -34.45 -32.36
N ASN A 264 27.56 -34.22 -32.82
CA ASN A 264 27.18 -34.37 -34.22
C ASN A 264 27.62 -33.21 -35.14
N LYS A 265 28.03 -32.08 -34.60
CA LYS A 265 28.52 -30.92 -35.39
C LYS A 265 30.01 -30.95 -35.70
N GLU A 266 30.79 -31.85 -35.05
CA GLU A 266 32.18 -32.06 -35.41
C GLU A 266 32.31 -33.35 -36.26
N PRO A 267 32.52 -33.29 -37.58
CA PRO A 267 33.05 -34.41 -38.30
C PRO A 267 34.50 -34.60 -37.81
N VAL A 268 34.72 -35.68 -37.08
CA VAL A 268 36.06 -36.13 -36.68
C VAL A 268 36.90 -36.29 -37.93
N LYS A 269 37.71 -35.28 -38.29
CA LYS A 269 38.90 -35.51 -39.09
C LYS A 269 39.93 -36.12 -38.13
N GLU A 270 40.11 -37.44 -38.27
CA GLU A 270 41.29 -38.10 -37.70
C GLU A 270 42.56 -37.41 -38.24
N GLN A 271 43.11 -36.53 -37.45
CA GLN A 271 44.51 -36.16 -37.53
C GLN A 271 45.04 -35.98 -36.09
N SER A 272 45.90 -36.90 -35.79
CA SER A 272 46.82 -36.99 -34.67
C SER A 272 47.14 -35.67 -33.95
N SER A 273 46.76 -35.55 -32.71
CA SER A 273 47.69 -35.08 -31.67
C SER A 273 47.05 -35.18 -30.28
N HIS A 274 47.71 -35.84 -29.40
CA HIS A 274 47.44 -35.91 -27.95
C HIS A 274 47.42 -34.53 -27.25
N GLN A 275 47.72 -33.47 -27.99
CA GLN A 275 47.80 -32.10 -27.51
C GLN A 275 46.41 -31.42 -27.31
N SER A 276 45.42 -31.81 -28.13
CA SER A 276 44.09 -31.13 -28.11
C SER A 276 43.21 -31.51 -26.92
N LEU A 277 43.47 -32.63 -26.25
CA LEU A 277 42.72 -33.02 -25.06
C LEU A 277 43.21 -32.27 -23.81
N ILE A 278 44.49 -31.91 -23.75
CA ILE A 278 45.06 -31.15 -22.62
C ILE A 278 44.56 -29.70 -22.67
N ASP A 279 44.41 -29.11 -23.87
CA ASP A 279 43.92 -27.74 -24.00
C ASP A 279 42.43 -27.60 -23.67
N LEU A 280 41.63 -28.67 -23.83
CA LEU A 280 40.19 -28.67 -23.49
C LEU A 280 39.98 -28.70 -21.96
N PHE A 281 40.91 -29.31 -21.20
CA PHE A 281 40.88 -29.33 -19.72
C PHE A 281 41.48 -28.09 -19.08
N SER A 282 42.31 -27.31 -19.80
CA SER A 282 42.87 -26.06 -19.30
C SER A 282 41.93 -24.86 -19.36
N ALA A 283 40.76 -24.99 -20.05
CA ALA A 283 39.76 -23.95 -20.17
C ALA A 283 38.70 -23.98 -19.06
N ILE A 284 38.82 -24.85 -18.06
CA ILE A 284 37.95 -24.79 -16.88
C ILE A 284 38.50 -23.67 -15.97
N PRO A 285 37.74 -22.56 -15.78
CA PRO A 285 38.21 -21.55 -14.85
C PRO A 285 38.26 -22.15 -13.44
N THR A 286 39.48 -22.31 -12.94
CA THR A 286 39.69 -22.66 -11.54
C THR A 286 39.18 -21.47 -10.71
N ILE A 287 38.05 -21.64 -10.09
CA ILE A 287 37.54 -20.69 -9.09
C ILE A 287 38.46 -20.90 -7.87
N THR A 288 39.52 -20.12 -7.81
CA THR A 288 40.28 -19.97 -6.56
C THR A 288 39.43 -19.11 -5.63
N PRO A 289 39.06 -19.61 -4.44
CA PRO A 289 38.41 -18.74 -3.47
C PRO A 289 39.41 -17.64 -3.08
N GLU A 290 38.99 -16.38 -3.20
CA GLU A 290 39.73 -15.26 -2.66
C GLU A 290 39.96 -15.46 -1.16
N PRO A 291 41.20 -15.29 -0.66
CA PRO A 291 41.46 -15.37 0.76
C PRO A 291 40.74 -14.20 1.48
N GLU A 292 39.89 -14.54 2.42
CA GLU A 292 39.30 -13.54 3.33
C GLU A 292 40.38 -12.68 3.98
N PRO A 293 40.17 -11.35 4.09
CA PRO A 293 41.12 -10.46 4.73
C PRO A 293 41.24 -10.80 6.23
N TYR A 294 42.44 -11.16 6.62
CA TYR A 294 42.84 -11.50 7.98
C TYR A 294 42.47 -10.37 8.95
N ARG A 295 41.45 -10.53 9.76
CA ARG A 295 41.07 -9.62 10.85
C ARG A 295 42.09 -9.78 11.97
N ARG A 296 43.05 -8.85 12.09
CA ARG A 296 43.94 -8.73 13.23
C ARG A 296 43.14 -8.57 14.52
N LYS A 297 43.15 -9.59 15.36
CA LYS A 297 42.74 -9.52 16.77
C LYS A 297 43.66 -8.52 17.49
N LYS A 298 43.13 -7.39 17.94
CA LYS A 298 43.78 -6.53 18.91
C LYS A 298 43.92 -7.29 20.21
N ARG A 299 45.18 -7.56 20.63
CA ARG A 299 45.52 -8.03 21.96
C ARG A 299 45.13 -6.94 22.97
N LYS A 300 44.36 -7.35 23.99
CA LYS A 300 44.19 -6.60 25.24
C LYS A 300 45.56 -6.60 25.94
N GLY A 301 46.19 -5.44 26.06
CA GLY A 301 47.25 -5.20 27.02
C GLY A 301 46.62 -5.07 28.39
N GLN A 302 47.05 -5.91 29.30
CA GLN A 302 47.02 -5.66 30.73
C GLN A 302 48.08 -4.61 31.00
N ASP A 303 47.69 -3.54 31.67
CA ASP A 303 48.61 -2.85 32.57
C ASP A 303 47.85 -2.46 33.82
N ASN A 304 48.47 -2.90 34.88
CA ASN A 304 48.17 -2.68 36.27
C ASN A 304 48.59 -1.28 36.69
N ASP A 305 48.03 -0.92 37.77
CA ASP A 305 48.58 -0.24 38.95
C ASP A 305 48.41 1.27 39.11
N GLN A 306 47.79 1.51 40.24
CA GLN A 306 48.16 2.47 41.31
C GLN A 306 48.04 3.97 40.95
N ASP A 307 47.53 4.82 41.70
CA ASP A 307 47.35 4.96 43.15
C ASP A 307 46.72 6.34 43.44
N GLN A 308 46.06 6.40 44.55
CA GLN A 308 45.95 7.57 45.46
C GLN A 308 45.24 8.88 45.07
N SER A 309 44.18 9.04 45.74
CA SER A 309 43.97 9.99 46.86
C SER A 309 43.45 11.41 46.59
N GLN A 310 42.43 11.71 47.36
CA GLN A 310 42.08 13.00 48.00
C GLN A 310 41.62 14.09 47.02
N GLY A 311 40.50 14.73 47.27
CA GLY A 311 39.92 15.34 48.40
C GLY A 311 38.78 16.28 48.05
N ILE A 312 37.77 16.25 48.80
CA ILE A 312 37.07 17.29 49.54
C ILE A 312 36.60 18.55 48.82
N SER A 313 35.29 18.79 49.01
CA SER A 313 34.59 20.07 49.21
C SER A 313 34.25 20.94 47.96
N ARG A 314 33.06 21.21 47.68
CA ARG A 314 31.97 21.96 48.32
C ARG A 314 30.70 21.80 47.52
#